data_5effbb92f47949fc9d29caea9e6f25e1
#
_entry.id   5effbb92f47949fc9d29caea9e6f25e1
#
_cell.length_a   1.000
_cell.length_b   1.000
_cell.length_c   1.000
_cell.angle_alpha   90.00
_cell.angle_beta   90.00
_cell.angle_gamma   90.00
#
_symmetry.space_group_name_H-M   'P 1'
#
loop_
_entity.id
_entity.type
_entity.pdbx_description
1 polymer ?
#
loop_
_entity_poly.entity_id
_entity_poly.type
_entity_poly.pdbx_seq_one_letter_code
_entity_poly.pdbx_strand_id
1 'polypeptide(L)'
;MKKYTYDAFISYSHNEKDAFAAEQLHKTLEHYHIPKRIQQSSGKKKIERVFRDREEMPISFNLASNIQEALEQSEFLILMCSPNSIKSEWVQREVETFLKSHSKEQVLTVLLEGEPEKVFPEVLCYEERKVESEDGTEQTVKVRIEPMAADIRGKDKSEIKKKIEQESLRILAKMLGCTYDTLRQRHREYALHRMMAVLGGVAGVAVVFTIYAFHQSAKINERYQESRRNQAR
;
A
#
# COMPACT_ATOMS: atom_id res chain seq x y z
N MET A 1 -14.34 19.72 4.40
CA MET A 1 -13.66 18.60 3.71
C MET A 1 -14.74 17.60 3.27
N LYS A 2 -14.76 17.17 2.01
CA LYS A 2 -15.65 16.12 1.53
C LYS A 2 -15.27 14.83 2.25
N LYS A 3 -16.21 14.17 2.92
CA LYS A 3 -15.91 12.92 3.62
C LYS A 3 -16.13 11.78 2.63
N TYR A 4 -15.07 11.13 2.22
CA TYR A 4 -15.10 9.95 1.36
C TYR A 4 -15.43 8.69 2.17
N THR A 5 -16.09 7.73 1.55
CA THR A 5 -16.40 6.41 2.13
C THR A 5 -15.24 5.45 1.96
N TYR A 6 -14.51 5.59 0.84
CA TYR A 6 -13.34 4.78 0.49
C TYR A 6 -12.08 5.65 0.44
N ASP A 7 -10.97 5.13 0.94
CA ASP A 7 -9.68 5.80 0.82
C ASP A 7 -9.16 5.75 -0.61
N ALA A 8 -9.44 4.66 -1.35
CA ALA A 8 -9.12 4.54 -2.77
C ALA A 8 -10.04 3.54 -3.48
N PHE A 9 -10.12 3.68 -4.79
CA PHE A 9 -10.68 2.69 -5.73
C PHE A 9 -9.54 2.14 -6.59
N ILE A 10 -9.42 0.81 -6.73
CA ILE A 10 -8.44 0.17 -7.62
C ILE A 10 -9.12 -0.21 -8.91
N SER A 11 -8.73 0.46 -10.01
CA SER A 11 -9.16 0.16 -11.37
C SER A 11 -8.12 -0.70 -12.08
N TYR A 12 -8.54 -1.83 -12.67
CA TYR A 12 -7.66 -2.78 -13.34
C TYR A 12 -8.41 -3.58 -14.41
N SER A 13 -7.68 -4.19 -15.35
CA SER A 13 -8.30 -5.13 -16.29
C SER A 13 -8.44 -6.52 -15.68
N HIS A 14 -9.49 -7.27 -16.04
CA HIS A 14 -9.82 -8.56 -15.44
C HIS A 14 -8.97 -9.74 -15.94
N ASN A 15 -7.79 -9.49 -16.51
CA ASN A 15 -6.86 -10.57 -16.79
C ASN A 15 -6.14 -11.05 -15.50
N GLU A 16 -5.62 -12.26 -15.52
CA GLU A 16 -5.03 -12.92 -14.36
C GLU A 16 -3.88 -12.12 -13.72
N LYS A 17 -3.03 -11.49 -14.52
CA LYS A 17 -1.87 -10.73 -14.04
C LYS A 17 -2.27 -9.44 -13.35
N ASP A 18 -3.18 -8.67 -13.96
CA ASP A 18 -3.68 -7.41 -13.41
C ASP A 18 -4.49 -7.67 -12.14
N ALA A 19 -5.36 -8.69 -12.14
CA ALA A 19 -6.15 -9.09 -10.99
C ALA A 19 -5.26 -9.52 -9.81
N PHE A 20 -4.22 -10.32 -10.06
CA PHE A 20 -3.24 -10.70 -9.05
C PHE A 20 -2.54 -9.48 -8.45
N ALA A 21 -2.06 -8.56 -9.29
CA ALA A 21 -1.35 -7.37 -8.82
C ALA A 21 -2.28 -6.44 -8.02
N ALA A 22 -3.52 -6.24 -8.48
CA ALA A 22 -4.54 -5.46 -7.79
C ALA A 22 -4.87 -6.06 -6.41
N GLU A 23 -5.01 -7.40 -6.31
CA GLU A 23 -5.23 -8.11 -5.05
C GLU A 23 -4.08 -7.95 -4.06
N GLN A 24 -2.83 -8.11 -4.53
CA GLN A 24 -1.65 -7.95 -3.67
C GLN A 24 -1.51 -6.50 -3.19
N LEU A 25 -1.74 -5.52 -4.07
CA LEU A 25 -1.70 -4.10 -3.71
C LEU A 25 -2.79 -3.76 -2.68
N HIS A 26 -4.03 -4.20 -2.91
CA HIS A 26 -5.15 -4.03 -1.98
C HIS A 26 -4.79 -4.54 -0.58
N LYS A 27 -4.33 -5.80 -0.47
CA LYS A 27 -3.90 -6.40 0.80
C LYS A 27 -2.77 -5.60 1.46
N THR A 28 -1.80 -5.14 0.68
CA THR A 28 -0.66 -4.37 1.20
C THR A 28 -1.10 -3.03 1.76
N LEU A 29 -2.02 -2.33 1.10
CA LEU A 29 -2.52 -1.02 1.54
C LEU A 29 -3.36 -1.14 2.82
N GLU A 30 -4.32 -2.08 2.88
CA GLU A 30 -5.21 -2.23 4.03
C GLU A 30 -4.50 -2.76 5.29
N HIS A 31 -3.48 -3.60 5.11
CA HIS A 31 -2.70 -4.13 6.23
C HIS A 31 -1.54 -3.21 6.66
N TYR A 32 -1.40 -2.04 6.01
CA TYR A 32 -0.32 -1.13 6.35
C TYR A 32 -0.53 -0.47 7.71
N HIS A 33 0.47 -0.61 8.59
CA HIS A 33 0.46 0.05 9.89
C HIS A 33 1.01 1.48 9.78
N ILE A 34 0.12 2.48 9.89
CA ILE A 34 0.51 3.89 9.84
C ILE A 34 1.25 4.27 11.13
N PRO A 35 2.50 4.78 11.06
CA PRO A 35 3.24 5.23 12.23
C PRO A 35 2.52 6.36 12.99
N LYS A 36 2.55 6.35 14.33
CA LYS A 36 1.80 7.29 15.19
C LYS A 36 1.95 8.76 14.82
N ARG A 37 3.16 9.20 14.44
CA ARG A 37 3.38 10.60 14.04
C ARG A 37 2.63 10.95 12.76
N ILE A 38 2.58 10.01 11.79
CA ILE A 38 1.85 10.21 10.54
C ILE A 38 0.34 10.16 10.80
N GLN A 39 -0.13 9.31 11.74
CA GLN A 39 -1.53 9.34 12.17
C GLN A 39 -1.95 10.72 12.70
N GLN A 40 -1.06 11.39 13.45
CA GLN A 40 -1.33 12.73 13.98
C GLN A 40 -1.37 13.80 12.90
N SER A 41 -0.51 13.72 11.88
CA SER A 41 -0.46 14.71 10.79
C SER A 41 -1.52 14.48 9.72
N SER A 42 -1.81 13.22 9.37
CA SER A 42 -2.80 12.87 8.34
C SER A 42 -4.24 12.80 8.87
N GLY A 43 -4.40 12.65 10.20
CA GLY A 43 -5.71 12.39 10.82
C GLY A 43 -6.24 10.96 10.59
N LYS A 44 -5.49 10.10 9.86
CA LYS A 44 -5.88 8.72 9.54
C LYS A 44 -5.13 7.75 10.47
N LYS A 45 -5.87 6.86 11.15
CA LYS A 45 -5.29 5.82 12.02
C LYS A 45 -4.86 4.57 11.23
N LYS A 46 -5.57 4.29 10.15
CA LYS A 46 -5.33 3.18 9.22
C LYS A 46 -5.89 3.56 7.84
N ILE A 47 -5.52 2.84 6.81
CA ILE A 47 -6.28 2.82 5.56
C ILE A 47 -7.52 1.96 5.83
N GLU A 48 -8.71 2.57 5.77
CA GLU A 48 -9.91 1.91 6.27
C GLU A 48 -10.54 1.02 5.20
N ARG A 49 -10.72 1.53 3.99
CA ARG A 49 -11.39 0.82 2.90
C ARG A 49 -10.78 1.21 1.56
N VAL A 50 -10.22 0.22 0.89
CA VAL A 50 -9.80 0.31 -0.51
C VAL A 50 -10.79 -0.52 -1.33
N PHE A 51 -11.58 0.12 -2.18
CA PHE A 51 -12.53 -0.57 -3.03
C PHE A 51 -11.82 -1.21 -4.21
N ARG A 52 -12.08 -2.50 -4.43
CA ARG A 52 -11.52 -3.25 -5.54
C ARG A 52 -12.63 -3.93 -6.33
N ASP A 53 -13.12 -3.24 -7.35
CA ASP A 53 -14.07 -3.73 -8.34
C ASP A 53 -15.09 -4.80 -7.85
N ARG A 54 -15.52 -5.71 -8.71
CA ARG A 54 -16.67 -6.63 -8.54
C ARG A 54 -16.67 -7.52 -7.31
N GLU A 55 -15.51 -7.83 -6.71
CA GLU A 55 -15.43 -8.76 -5.59
C GLU A 55 -16.05 -8.19 -4.29
N GLU A 56 -16.14 -6.87 -4.16
CA GLU A 56 -16.72 -6.22 -2.99
C GLU A 56 -18.18 -5.82 -3.18
N MET A 57 -18.74 -6.06 -4.37
CA MET A 57 -20.12 -5.68 -4.65
C MET A 57 -21.12 -6.76 -4.23
N PRO A 58 -22.21 -6.37 -3.53
CA PRO A 58 -23.36 -7.26 -3.37
C PRO A 58 -23.94 -7.54 -4.76
N ILE A 59 -24.48 -8.74 -4.94
CA ILE A 59 -25.23 -9.09 -6.15
C ILE A 59 -26.36 -8.08 -6.30
N SER A 60 -26.28 -7.20 -7.30
CA SER A 60 -27.24 -6.15 -7.54
C SER A 60 -27.65 -6.07 -9.01
N PHE A 61 -28.85 -5.55 -9.25
CA PHE A 61 -29.44 -5.42 -10.57
C PHE A 61 -28.74 -4.36 -11.44
N ASN A 62 -28.00 -3.40 -10.84
CA ASN A 62 -27.34 -2.30 -11.57
C ASN A 62 -25.87 -2.13 -11.17
N LEU A 63 -25.01 -2.91 -11.79
CA LEU A 63 -23.56 -2.89 -11.57
C LEU A 63 -22.95 -1.52 -11.88
N ALA A 64 -23.39 -0.87 -12.97
CA ALA A 64 -22.81 0.39 -13.44
C ALA A 64 -23.03 1.54 -12.45
N SER A 65 -24.23 1.65 -11.83
CA SER A 65 -24.48 2.70 -10.85
C SER A 65 -23.71 2.50 -9.56
N ASN A 66 -23.51 1.26 -9.13
CA ASN A 66 -22.75 0.98 -7.91
C ASN A 66 -21.26 1.31 -8.09
N ILE A 67 -20.69 1.00 -9.27
CA ILE A 67 -19.31 1.39 -9.61
C ILE A 67 -19.16 2.91 -9.65
N GLN A 68 -20.11 3.60 -10.28
CA GLN A 68 -20.10 5.06 -10.32
C GLN A 68 -20.14 5.66 -8.91
N GLU A 69 -21.04 5.18 -8.05
CA GLU A 69 -21.15 5.64 -6.66
C GLU A 69 -19.85 5.35 -5.88
N ALA A 70 -19.26 4.17 -6.03
CA ALA A 70 -17.99 3.82 -5.37
C ALA A 70 -16.85 4.74 -5.83
N LEU A 71 -16.77 5.07 -7.13
CA LEU A 71 -15.78 6.01 -7.67
C LEU A 71 -15.99 7.43 -7.10
N GLU A 72 -17.22 7.93 -7.08
CA GLU A 72 -17.54 9.26 -6.54
C GLU A 72 -17.26 9.38 -5.03
N GLN A 73 -17.41 8.26 -4.30
CA GLN A 73 -17.14 8.17 -2.87
C GLN A 73 -15.70 7.79 -2.51
N SER A 74 -14.82 7.60 -3.47
CA SER A 74 -13.41 7.30 -3.26
C SER A 74 -12.56 8.57 -3.26
N GLU A 75 -11.61 8.69 -2.33
CA GLU A 75 -10.69 9.84 -2.28
C GLU A 75 -9.65 9.78 -3.40
N PHE A 76 -9.14 8.58 -3.71
CA PHE A 76 -8.15 8.34 -4.76
C PHE A 76 -8.60 7.26 -5.72
N LEU A 77 -8.15 7.36 -6.97
CA LEU A 77 -8.21 6.29 -7.95
C LEU A 77 -6.81 5.70 -8.14
N ILE A 78 -6.62 4.42 -7.84
CA ILE A 78 -5.39 3.69 -8.14
C ILE A 78 -5.60 2.96 -9.46
N LEU A 79 -4.87 3.38 -10.50
CA LEU A 79 -5.01 2.85 -11.84
C LEU A 79 -3.86 1.89 -12.16
N MET A 80 -4.20 0.60 -12.36
CA MET A 80 -3.25 -0.41 -12.82
C MET A 80 -3.03 -0.26 -14.33
N CYS A 81 -1.82 0.14 -14.73
CA CYS A 81 -1.48 0.40 -16.13
C CYS A 81 -0.78 -0.81 -16.77
N SER A 82 -1.41 -1.37 -17.79
CA SER A 82 -0.93 -2.50 -18.58
C SER A 82 -1.45 -2.40 -20.02
N PRO A 83 -0.92 -3.20 -20.98
CA PRO A 83 -1.47 -3.27 -22.34
C PRO A 83 -2.93 -3.76 -22.39
N ASN A 84 -3.41 -4.42 -21.34
CA ASN A 84 -4.79 -4.86 -21.24
C ASN A 84 -5.69 -3.78 -20.63
N SER A 85 -5.21 -3.05 -19.63
CA SER A 85 -5.98 -1.99 -18.99
C SER A 85 -6.29 -0.84 -19.96
N ILE A 86 -5.33 -0.43 -20.79
CA ILE A 86 -5.54 0.64 -21.78
C ILE A 86 -6.56 0.26 -22.89
N LYS A 87 -6.73 -1.04 -23.18
CA LYS A 87 -7.73 -1.55 -24.11
C LYS A 87 -9.10 -1.80 -23.49
N SER A 88 -9.18 -1.78 -22.16
CA SER A 88 -10.41 -2.05 -21.42
C SER A 88 -11.32 -0.83 -21.44
N GLU A 89 -12.47 -0.94 -22.10
CA GLU A 89 -13.50 0.11 -22.06
C GLU A 89 -13.99 0.42 -20.64
N TRP A 90 -13.98 -0.57 -19.75
CA TRP A 90 -14.33 -0.38 -18.34
C TRP A 90 -13.34 0.52 -17.62
N VAL A 91 -12.07 0.23 -17.73
CA VAL A 91 -11.00 1.04 -17.11
C VAL A 91 -11.06 2.48 -17.63
N GLN A 92 -11.26 2.66 -18.94
CA GLN A 92 -11.40 4.00 -19.52
C GLN A 92 -12.60 4.75 -18.95
N ARG A 93 -13.77 4.10 -18.85
CA ARG A 93 -14.99 4.70 -18.26
C ARG A 93 -14.81 5.03 -16.76
N GLU A 94 -14.11 4.19 -16.01
CA GLU A 94 -13.82 4.43 -14.59
C GLU A 94 -12.96 5.68 -14.42
N VAL A 95 -11.88 5.82 -15.23
CA VAL A 95 -11.03 7.01 -15.21
C VAL A 95 -11.81 8.27 -15.58
N GLU A 96 -12.59 8.22 -16.68
CA GLU A 96 -13.41 9.34 -17.11
C GLU A 96 -14.46 9.73 -16.05
N THR A 97 -15.11 8.73 -15.44
CA THR A 97 -16.13 8.95 -14.40
C THR A 97 -15.52 9.57 -13.16
N PHE A 98 -14.37 9.07 -12.72
CA PHE A 98 -13.65 9.63 -11.58
C PHE A 98 -13.24 11.08 -11.81
N LEU A 99 -12.71 11.40 -12.99
CA LEU A 99 -12.27 12.76 -13.36
C LEU A 99 -13.39 13.78 -13.52
N LYS A 100 -14.68 13.38 -13.59
CA LYS A 100 -15.81 14.31 -13.56
C LYS A 100 -15.96 15.03 -12.22
N SER A 101 -15.55 14.41 -11.12
CA SER A 101 -15.73 14.93 -9.76
C SER A 101 -14.45 15.10 -8.97
N HIS A 102 -13.30 14.64 -9.52
CA HIS A 102 -11.99 14.62 -8.90
C HIS A 102 -10.91 15.22 -9.82
N SER A 103 -9.78 15.61 -9.23
CA SER A 103 -8.63 16.11 -9.99
C SER A 103 -7.72 14.96 -10.46
N LYS A 104 -6.90 15.23 -11.48
CA LYS A 104 -5.87 14.30 -11.94
C LYS A 104 -4.85 13.94 -10.86
N GLU A 105 -4.61 14.83 -9.91
CA GLU A 105 -3.71 14.60 -8.77
C GLU A 105 -4.17 13.50 -7.82
N GLN A 106 -5.46 13.14 -7.87
CA GLN A 106 -6.06 12.05 -7.09
C GLN A 106 -6.01 10.72 -7.83
N VAL A 107 -5.49 10.69 -9.07
CA VAL A 107 -5.24 9.44 -9.83
C VAL A 107 -3.80 9.00 -9.59
N LEU A 108 -3.64 7.82 -8.99
CA LEU A 108 -2.36 7.22 -8.67
C LEU A 108 -2.07 6.09 -9.65
N THR A 109 -1.14 6.31 -10.57
CA THR A 109 -0.80 5.33 -11.61
C THR A 109 0.18 4.29 -11.09
N VAL A 110 -0.08 3.02 -11.42
CA VAL A 110 0.75 1.86 -11.09
C VAL A 110 1.11 1.14 -12.37
N LEU A 111 2.38 1.17 -12.75
CA LEU A 111 2.88 0.57 -13.98
C LEU A 111 3.17 -0.92 -13.75
N LEU A 112 2.31 -1.78 -14.29
CA LEU A 112 2.41 -3.24 -14.15
C LEU A 112 3.12 -3.89 -15.34
N GLU A 113 2.87 -3.39 -16.55
CA GLU A 113 3.44 -3.94 -17.79
C GLU A 113 3.44 -2.91 -18.93
N GLY A 114 4.41 -3.02 -19.81
CA GLY A 114 4.52 -2.14 -20.98
C GLY A 114 5.34 -0.88 -20.72
N GLU A 115 5.31 0.02 -21.71
CA GLU A 115 5.98 1.32 -21.64
C GLU A 115 4.97 2.41 -21.27
N PRO A 116 5.33 3.37 -20.40
CA PRO A 116 4.44 4.45 -19.94
C PRO A 116 3.67 5.13 -21.05
N GLU A 117 4.37 5.47 -22.13
CA GLU A 117 3.78 6.17 -23.28
C GLU A 117 2.65 5.40 -23.99
N LYS A 118 2.62 4.06 -23.83
CA LYS A 118 1.68 3.17 -24.52
C LYS A 118 0.56 2.68 -23.62
N VAL A 119 0.72 2.76 -22.30
CA VAL A 119 -0.21 2.14 -21.35
C VAL A 119 -0.89 3.15 -20.42
N PHE A 120 -0.46 4.41 -20.41
CA PHE A 120 -1.15 5.45 -19.68
C PHE A 120 -2.30 6.04 -20.51
N PRO A 121 -3.49 6.26 -19.90
CA PRO A 121 -4.58 6.97 -20.56
C PRO A 121 -4.15 8.37 -20.99
N GLU A 122 -4.51 8.75 -22.23
CA GLU A 122 -4.13 10.06 -22.77
C GLU A 122 -4.59 11.23 -21.88
N VAL A 123 -5.76 11.11 -21.26
CA VAL A 123 -6.30 12.14 -20.37
C VAL A 123 -5.35 12.49 -19.22
N LEU A 124 -4.51 11.56 -18.78
CA LEU A 124 -3.52 11.77 -17.72
C LEU A 124 -2.19 12.31 -18.27
N CYS A 125 -1.93 12.16 -19.56
CA CYS A 125 -0.67 12.54 -20.20
C CYS A 125 -0.61 14.00 -20.65
N TYR A 126 -1.63 14.81 -20.39
CA TYR A 126 -1.66 16.22 -20.77
C TYR A 126 -2.04 17.09 -19.58
N GLU A 127 -1.38 18.24 -19.48
CA GLU A 127 -1.69 19.31 -18.53
C GLU A 127 -2.03 20.59 -19.29
N GLU A 128 -3.03 21.32 -18.83
CA GLU A 128 -3.34 22.63 -19.36
C GLU A 128 -2.50 23.68 -18.62
N ARG A 129 -1.61 24.36 -19.33
CA ARG A 129 -0.82 25.46 -18.80
C ARG A 129 -1.22 26.76 -19.46
N LYS A 130 -1.38 27.81 -18.66
CA LYS A 130 -1.52 29.16 -19.14
C LYS A 130 -0.13 29.68 -19.53
N VAL A 131 0.04 30.07 -20.78
CA VAL A 131 1.25 30.68 -21.30
C VAL A 131 0.90 32.07 -21.76
N GLU A 132 1.69 33.06 -21.36
CA GLU A 132 1.56 34.45 -21.83
C GLU A 132 2.15 34.53 -23.23
N SER A 133 1.32 34.90 -24.22
CA SER A 133 1.77 35.16 -25.59
C SER A 133 2.53 36.47 -25.66
N GLU A 134 3.37 36.65 -26.71
CA GLU A 134 4.13 37.88 -26.95
C GLU A 134 3.26 39.16 -27.00
N ASP A 135 1.97 38.98 -27.27
CA ASP A 135 0.97 40.08 -27.30
C ASP A 135 0.32 40.35 -25.93
N GLY A 136 0.80 39.75 -24.82
CA GLY A 136 0.23 39.92 -23.47
C GLY A 136 -1.11 39.21 -23.23
N THR A 137 -1.56 38.32 -24.15
CA THR A 137 -2.77 37.54 -23.98
C THR A 137 -2.46 36.17 -23.36
N GLU A 138 -3.23 35.76 -22.31
CA GLU A 138 -3.13 34.43 -21.74
C GLU A 138 -3.73 33.40 -22.70
N GLN A 139 -2.93 32.43 -23.14
CA GLN A 139 -3.39 31.29 -23.91
C GLN A 139 -3.21 30.00 -23.11
N THR A 140 -4.24 29.14 -23.14
CA THR A 140 -4.16 27.82 -22.53
C THR A 140 -3.61 26.81 -23.55
N VAL A 141 -2.42 26.28 -23.26
CA VAL A 141 -1.74 25.30 -24.12
C VAL A 141 -1.75 23.94 -23.42
N LYS A 142 -2.09 22.89 -24.17
CA LYS A 142 -1.96 21.49 -23.69
C LYS A 142 -0.51 21.05 -23.82
N VAL A 143 0.13 20.82 -22.68
CA VAL A 143 1.52 20.33 -22.60
C VAL A 143 1.48 18.84 -22.26
N ARG A 144 2.22 18.03 -23.02
CA ARG A 144 2.36 16.61 -22.70
C ARG A 144 3.23 16.44 -21.48
N ILE A 145 2.75 15.66 -20.52
CA ILE A 145 3.47 15.27 -19.29
C ILE A 145 3.48 13.76 -19.20
N GLU A 146 4.45 13.21 -18.48
CA GLU A 146 4.46 11.80 -18.11
C GLU A 146 4.08 11.69 -16.63
N PRO A 147 2.94 11.01 -16.31
CA PRO A 147 2.55 10.78 -14.92
C PRO A 147 3.61 9.97 -14.19
N MET A 148 3.96 10.37 -12.97
CA MET A 148 4.85 9.58 -12.12
C MET A 148 4.09 8.35 -11.61
N ALA A 149 4.53 7.16 -11.99
CA ALA A 149 3.90 5.91 -11.61
C ALA A 149 4.73 5.11 -10.61
N ALA A 150 4.05 4.30 -9.80
CA ALA A 150 4.67 3.24 -9.02
C ALA A 150 5.02 2.08 -9.98
N ASP A 151 6.30 1.80 -10.20
CA ASP A 151 6.75 0.75 -11.15
C ASP A 151 6.84 -0.61 -10.47
N ILE A 152 5.86 -1.47 -10.75
CA ILE A 152 5.79 -2.83 -10.23
C ILE A 152 6.03 -3.90 -11.31
N ARG A 153 6.56 -3.53 -12.47
CA ARG A 153 6.87 -4.47 -13.57
C ARG A 153 7.79 -5.56 -13.09
N GLY A 154 7.38 -6.81 -13.24
CA GLY A 154 8.15 -8.00 -12.84
C GLY A 154 7.98 -9.14 -13.82
N LYS A 155 8.98 -10.06 -13.86
CA LYS A 155 9.00 -11.24 -14.72
C LYS A 155 8.02 -12.31 -14.22
N ASP A 156 7.82 -12.38 -12.93
CA ASP A 156 6.95 -13.35 -12.26
C ASP A 156 6.15 -12.72 -11.11
N LYS A 157 5.21 -13.51 -10.56
CA LYS A 157 4.35 -13.08 -9.44
C LYS A 157 5.14 -12.72 -8.18
N SER A 158 6.28 -13.36 -7.93
CA SER A 158 7.13 -13.11 -6.75
C SER A 158 7.83 -11.75 -6.86
N GLU A 159 8.37 -11.43 -8.05
CA GLU A 159 9.01 -10.14 -8.31
C GLU A 159 7.99 -8.99 -8.24
N ILE A 160 6.80 -9.18 -8.85
CA ILE A 160 5.69 -8.22 -8.79
C ILE A 160 5.32 -7.94 -7.34
N LYS A 161 5.12 -8.99 -6.52
CA LYS A 161 4.79 -8.85 -5.10
C LYS A 161 5.85 -8.06 -4.34
N LYS A 162 7.14 -8.37 -4.54
CA LYS A 162 8.25 -7.64 -3.91
C LYS A 162 8.26 -6.16 -4.29
N LYS A 163 8.00 -5.85 -5.56
CA LYS A 163 7.91 -4.45 -6.02
C LYS A 163 6.68 -3.75 -5.45
N ILE A 164 5.54 -4.41 -5.35
CA ILE A 164 4.35 -3.87 -4.68
C ILE A 164 4.67 -3.47 -3.23
N GLU A 165 5.35 -4.33 -2.47
CA GLU A 165 5.77 -4.01 -1.09
C GLU A 165 6.66 -2.76 -1.01
N GLN A 166 7.52 -2.53 -2.02
CA GLN A 166 8.40 -1.37 -2.08
C GLN A 166 7.66 -0.10 -2.55
N GLU A 167 6.91 -0.19 -3.64
CA GLU A 167 6.27 0.96 -4.28
C GLU A 167 4.96 1.38 -3.59
N SER A 168 4.31 0.48 -2.82
CA SER A 168 3.14 0.83 -2.02
C SER A 168 3.40 2.00 -1.05
N LEU A 169 4.63 2.17 -0.57
CA LEU A 169 5.00 3.30 0.28
C LEU A 169 4.88 4.65 -0.45
N ARG A 170 5.07 4.70 -1.78
CA ARG A 170 4.86 5.92 -2.57
C ARG A 170 3.39 6.26 -2.69
N ILE A 171 2.56 5.24 -2.93
CA ILE A 171 1.10 5.35 -2.98
C ILE A 171 0.59 5.83 -1.63
N LEU A 172 0.99 5.16 -0.54
CA LEU A 172 0.61 5.51 0.82
C LEU A 172 1.05 6.93 1.21
N ALA A 173 2.26 7.35 0.81
CA ALA A 173 2.73 8.71 1.07
C ALA A 173 1.79 9.77 0.48
N LYS A 174 1.33 9.58 -0.76
CA LYS A 174 0.36 10.46 -1.41
C LYS A 174 -1.01 10.42 -0.71
N MET A 175 -1.52 9.22 -0.40
CA MET A 175 -2.80 9.02 0.30
C MET A 175 -2.82 9.63 1.71
N LEU A 176 -1.67 9.66 2.38
CA LEU A 176 -1.50 10.20 3.74
C LEU A 176 -1.06 11.66 3.76
N GLY A 177 -0.86 12.28 2.58
CA GLY A 177 -0.41 13.66 2.47
C GLY A 177 0.97 13.92 3.08
N CYS A 178 1.88 12.93 3.06
CA CYS A 178 3.23 13.05 3.58
C CYS A 178 4.29 12.78 2.51
N THR A 179 5.55 13.14 2.79
CA THR A 179 6.64 12.83 1.86
C THR A 179 7.02 11.35 1.94
N TYR A 180 7.43 10.78 0.80
CA TYR A 180 7.91 9.41 0.72
C TYR A 180 9.06 9.13 1.70
N ASP A 181 10.01 10.05 1.82
CA ASP A 181 11.17 9.89 2.70
C ASP A 181 10.76 9.81 4.17
N THR A 182 9.81 10.64 4.60
CA THR A 182 9.26 10.59 5.95
C THR A 182 8.60 9.24 6.24
N LEU A 183 7.80 8.73 5.31
CA LEU A 183 7.13 7.44 5.48
C LEU A 183 8.12 6.28 5.49
N ARG A 184 9.10 6.28 4.58
CA ARG A 184 10.14 5.25 4.47
C ARG A 184 11.02 5.19 5.70
N GLN A 185 11.47 6.34 6.22
CA GLN A 185 12.28 6.40 7.43
C GLN A 185 11.52 5.84 8.63
N ARG A 186 10.27 6.26 8.82
CA ARG A 186 9.41 5.80 9.92
C ARG A 186 9.07 4.32 9.83
N HIS A 187 8.85 3.81 8.63
CA HIS A 187 8.64 2.39 8.41
C HIS A 187 9.86 1.56 8.84
N ARG A 188 11.07 2.01 8.52
CA ARG A 188 12.32 1.34 8.96
C ARG A 188 12.50 1.40 10.48
N GLU A 189 12.27 2.54 11.12
CA GLU A 189 12.34 2.68 12.58
C GLU A 189 11.38 1.70 13.28
N TYR A 190 10.13 1.62 12.79
CA TYR A 190 9.15 0.69 13.35
C TYR A 190 9.57 -0.78 13.19
N ALA A 191 10.08 -1.17 12.03
CA ALA A 191 10.57 -2.52 11.78
C ALA A 191 11.74 -2.88 12.71
N LEU A 192 12.69 -1.95 12.93
CA LEU A 192 13.82 -2.13 13.86
C LEU A 192 13.36 -2.28 15.31
N HIS A 193 12.45 -1.43 15.78
CA HIS A 193 11.90 -1.53 17.14
C HIS A 193 11.16 -2.85 17.37
N ARG A 194 10.37 -3.30 16.39
CA ARG A 194 9.69 -4.59 16.46
C ARG A 194 10.70 -5.76 16.54
N MET A 195 11.74 -5.72 15.72
CA MET A 195 12.80 -6.75 15.73
C MET A 195 13.54 -6.77 17.07
N MET A 196 13.90 -5.60 17.63
CA MET A 196 14.54 -5.51 18.94
C MET A 196 13.63 -6.02 20.07
N ALA A 197 12.33 -5.74 20.02
CA ALA A 197 11.37 -6.26 20.99
C ALA A 197 11.27 -7.79 20.96
N VAL A 198 11.26 -8.39 19.77
CA VAL A 198 11.26 -9.86 19.61
C VAL A 198 12.55 -10.47 20.15
N LEU A 199 13.72 -9.91 19.79
CA LEU A 199 15.02 -10.37 20.27
C LEU A 199 15.13 -10.26 21.79
N GLY A 200 14.66 -9.13 22.38
CA GLY A 200 14.62 -8.93 23.82
C GLY A 200 13.72 -9.96 24.53
N GLY A 201 12.58 -10.27 23.94
CA GLY A 201 11.69 -11.32 24.45
C GLY A 201 12.34 -12.71 24.45
N VAL A 202 12.99 -13.09 23.36
CA VAL A 202 13.73 -14.37 23.26
C VAL A 202 14.88 -14.43 24.27
N ALA A 203 15.66 -13.36 24.41
CA ALA A 203 16.73 -13.28 25.39
C ALA A 203 16.20 -13.38 26.81
N GLY A 204 15.09 -12.73 27.14
CA GLY A 204 14.43 -12.82 28.44
C GLY A 204 14.00 -14.26 28.78
N VAL A 205 13.39 -14.97 27.84
CA VAL A 205 13.04 -16.39 28.03
C VAL A 205 14.27 -17.25 28.26
N ALA A 206 15.36 -17.03 27.51
CA ALA A 206 16.61 -17.76 27.69
C ALA A 206 17.22 -17.53 29.10
N VAL A 207 17.20 -16.31 29.60
CA VAL A 207 17.66 -15.98 30.96
C VAL A 207 16.83 -16.71 31.99
N VAL A 208 15.50 -16.67 31.92
CA VAL A 208 14.60 -17.38 32.83
C VAL A 208 14.88 -18.88 32.84
N PHE A 209 15.05 -19.46 31.63
CA PHE A 209 15.36 -20.88 31.51
C PHE A 209 16.72 -21.23 32.11
N THR A 210 17.74 -20.37 31.96
CA THR A 210 19.06 -20.56 32.55
C THR A 210 19.01 -20.54 34.08
N ILE A 211 18.28 -19.58 34.65
CA ILE A 211 18.07 -19.48 36.12
C ILE A 211 17.35 -20.73 36.64
N TYR A 212 16.30 -21.18 35.92
CA TYR A 212 15.58 -22.40 36.28
C TYR A 212 16.48 -23.64 36.26
N ALA A 213 17.27 -23.80 35.19
CA ALA A 213 18.21 -24.92 35.05
C ALA A 213 19.28 -24.92 36.17
N PHE A 214 19.79 -23.72 36.52
CA PHE A 214 20.75 -23.57 37.61
C PHE A 214 20.13 -23.96 38.96
N HIS A 215 18.91 -23.52 39.23
CA HIS A 215 18.19 -23.89 40.47
C HIS A 215 17.92 -25.40 40.56
N GLN A 216 17.57 -26.03 39.43
CA GLN A 216 17.38 -27.50 39.39
C GLN A 216 18.70 -28.25 39.64
N SER A 217 19.79 -27.77 39.06
CA SER A 217 21.13 -28.35 39.23
C SER A 217 21.60 -28.27 40.69
N ALA A 218 21.34 -27.14 41.34
CA ALA A 218 21.65 -26.97 42.77
C ALA A 218 20.86 -27.96 43.64
N LYS A 219 19.57 -28.14 43.43
CA LYS A 219 18.72 -29.13 44.15
C LYS A 219 19.20 -30.57 43.95
N ILE A 220 19.60 -30.93 42.75
CA ILE A 220 20.13 -32.26 42.45
C ILE A 220 21.43 -32.49 43.21
N ASN A 221 22.32 -31.49 43.24
CA ASN A 221 23.59 -31.58 43.98
C ASN A 221 23.41 -31.73 45.47
N GLU A 222 22.48 -31.01 46.08
CA GLU A 222 22.11 -31.17 47.52
C GLU A 222 21.64 -32.59 47.82
N ARG A 223 20.74 -33.16 47.04
CA ARG A 223 20.25 -34.56 47.16
C ARG A 223 21.37 -35.57 47.01
N TYR A 224 22.32 -35.30 46.11
CA TYR A 224 23.49 -36.18 45.93
C TYR A 224 24.40 -36.17 47.13
N GLN A 225 24.63 -35.00 47.72
CA GLN A 225 25.44 -34.85 48.95
C GLN A 225 24.76 -35.52 50.19
N GLU A 226 23.45 -35.40 50.35
CA GLU A 226 22.68 -36.09 51.40
C GLU A 226 22.75 -37.60 51.28
N SER A 227 22.58 -38.12 50.05
CA SER A 227 22.68 -39.57 49.81
C SER A 227 24.06 -40.13 50.13
N ARG A 228 25.13 -39.42 49.80
CA ARG A 228 26.51 -39.80 50.18
C ARG A 228 26.75 -39.77 51.67
N ARG A 229 26.22 -38.81 52.40
CA ARG A 229 26.31 -38.75 53.89
C ARG A 229 25.58 -39.90 54.58
N ASN A 230 24.43 -40.30 54.03
CA ASN A 230 23.65 -41.43 54.57
C ASN A 230 24.27 -42.80 54.29
N GLN A 231 25.08 -42.95 53.24
CA GLN A 231 25.82 -44.20 52.93
C GLN A 231 27.13 -44.32 53.72
N ALA A 232 27.61 -43.24 54.32
CA ALA A 232 28.84 -43.21 55.11
C ALA A 232 28.62 -43.39 56.64
N ARG A 233 27.35 -43.56 57.03
CA ARG A 233 26.94 -43.92 58.41
C ARG A 233 26.53 -45.39 58.45
#